data_96b3e6d7f5a4875c0acb1a404ad1c76f
#
_entry.id   96b3e6d7f5a4875c0acb1a404ad1c76f
#
_cell.length_a   1.000
_cell.length_b   1.000
_cell.length_c   1.000
_cell.angle_alpha   90.00
_cell.angle_beta   90.00
_cell.angle_gamma   90.00
#
_symmetry.space_group_name_H-M   'P 1'
#
loop_
_entity.id
_entity.type
_entity.pdbx_description
1 polymer ?
#
loop_
_entity_poly.entity_id
_entity_poly.type
_entity_poly.pdbx_seq_one_letter_code
_entity_poly.pdbx_strand_id
1 'polypeptide(L)'
;IMTLDEMVKLFDLSKCSKNGAKFDYVKAAWFNHQYLLRQADSEWVPAFDAVLRREGITATAGQEEAVVRMMKLKVIEYVDAQGNKHKRNVSFVTDLWPLTRFFFVAPAEFDKEDKFVRKNWKETTAQEMGQLAEVLATVDDFSVDGLKAAVDPWAEATGLRPWNAWRICLVGAGQG
;
A
#
# COMPACT_ATOMS: atom_id res chain seq x y z
N ILE A 1 5.16 -20.88 15.12
CA ILE A 1 4.01 -20.33 15.88
C ILE A 1 3.26 -21.51 16.43
N MET A 2 3.05 -21.53 17.73
CA MET A 2 2.33 -22.58 18.46
C MET A 2 0.87 -22.17 18.63
N THR A 3 -0.02 -23.14 18.64
CA THR A 3 -1.41 -22.97 19.04
C THR A 3 -1.53 -22.77 20.55
N LEU A 4 -2.69 -22.30 21.03
CA LEU A 4 -2.94 -22.17 22.47
C LEU A 4 -2.81 -23.52 23.19
N ASP A 5 -3.34 -24.60 22.58
CA ASP A 5 -3.30 -25.94 23.16
C ASP A 5 -1.87 -26.48 23.28
N GLU A 6 -1.01 -26.20 22.29
CA GLU A 6 0.43 -26.54 22.35
C GLU A 6 1.12 -25.72 23.44
N MET A 7 0.80 -24.42 23.57
CA MET A 7 1.37 -23.59 24.63
C MET A 7 0.97 -24.08 26.02
N VAL A 8 -0.28 -24.44 26.22
CA VAL A 8 -0.78 -24.99 27.50
C VAL A 8 -0.06 -26.28 27.87
N LYS A 9 0.16 -27.18 26.90
CA LYS A 9 0.89 -28.44 27.13
C LYS A 9 2.37 -28.25 27.48
N LEU A 10 2.99 -27.19 26.95
CA LEU A 10 4.42 -26.90 27.14
C LEU A 10 4.69 -25.94 28.30
N PHE A 11 3.64 -25.30 28.84
CA PHE A 11 3.77 -24.33 29.91
C PHE A 11 4.24 -24.98 31.20
N ASP A 12 5.30 -24.43 31.79
CA ASP A 12 5.89 -24.88 33.04
C ASP A 12 6.23 -23.65 33.92
N LEU A 13 5.53 -23.53 35.03
CA LEU A 13 5.72 -22.44 35.99
C LEU A 13 7.15 -22.36 36.54
N SER A 14 7.85 -23.49 36.64
CA SER A 14 9.24 -23.52 37.11
C SER A 14 10.21 -22.81 36.18
N LYS A 15 9.85 -22.69 34.91
CA LYS A 15 10.63 -22.00 33.85
C LYS A 15 10.29 -20.52 33.69
N CYS A 16 9.30 -20.02 34.44
CA CYS A 16 8.95 -18.60 34.40
C CYS A 16 10.03 -17.77 35.10
N SER A 17 10.45 -16.69 34.40
CA SER A 17 11.37 -15.71 34.99
C SER A 17 10.71 -15.00 36.15
N LYS A 18 11.48 -14.78 37.22
CA LYS A 18 11.03 -13.98 38.40
C LYS A 18 11.01 -12.48 38.09
N ASN A 19 11.64 -12.04 37.01
CA ASN A 19 11.64 -10.65 36.58
C ASN A 19 10.38 -10.35 35.80
N GLY A 20 9.86 -9.12 35.93
CA GLY A 20 8.72 -8.66 35.14
C GLY A 20 9.03 -8.72 33.64
N ALA A 21 8.09 -9.26 32.87
CA ALA A 21 8.21 -9.30 31.42
C ALA A 21 7.92 -7.92 30.81
N LYS A 22 8.80 -7.43 29.95
CA LYS A 22 8.54 -6.23 29.15
C LYS A 22 7.83 -6.67 27.85
N PHE A 23 6.69 -6.06 27.57
CA PHE A 23 5.98 -6.32 26.32
C PHE A 23 6.76 -5.75 25.14
N ASP A 24 7.04 -6.59 24.15
CA ASP A 24 7.75 -6.22 22.93
C ASP A 24 6.75 -6.02 21.78
N TYR A 25 6.45 -4.75 21.47
CA TYR A 25 5.51 -4.36 20.41
C TYR A 25 6.00 -4.77 19.01
N VAL A 26 7.30 -4.77 18.76
CA VAL A 26 7.86 -5.17 17.46
C VAL A 26 7.63 -6.67 17.24
N LYS A 27 7.91 -7.47 18.28
CA LYS A 27 7.66 -8.90 18.25
C LYS A 27 6.16 -9.23 18.14
N ALA A 28 5.30 -8.47 18.84
CA ALA A 28 3.86 -8.61 18.75
C ALA A 28 3.35 -8.32 17.33
N ALA A 29 3.83 -7.26 16.69
CA ALA A 29 3.49 -6.94 15.30
C ALA A 29 3.95 -8.04 14.34
N TRP A 30 5.14 -8.62 14.56
CA TRP A 30 5.61 -9.75 13.76
C TRP A 30 4.70 -10.98 13.92
N PHE A 31 4.27 -11.32 15.15
CA PHE A 31 3.34 -12.41 15.36
C PHE A 31 2.01 -12.15 14.66
N ASN A 32 1.47 -10.93 14.77
CA ASN A 32 0.22 -10.57 14.11
C ASN A 32 0.32 -10.73 12.58
N HIS A 33 1.41 -10.25 11.98
CA HIS A 33 1.70 -10.48 10.56
C HIS A 33 1.65 -11.98 10.20
N GLN A 34 2.28 -12.85 11.00
CA GLN A 34 2.29 -14.28 10.75
C GLN A 34 0.88 -14.92 10.83
N TYR A 35 0.01 -14.41 11.71
CA TYR A 35 -1.38 -14.87 11.78
C TYR A 35 -2.19 -14.37 10.59
N LEU A 36 -2.03 -13.11 10.21
CA LEU A 36 -2.70 -12.54 9.05
C LEU A 36 -2.33 -13.28 7.76
N LEU A 37 -1.07 -13.64 7.57
CA LEU A 37 -0.63 -14.39 6.39
C LEU A 37 -1.23 -15.80 6.25
N ARG A 38 -1.75 -16.38 7.33
CA ARG A 38 -2.44 -17.67 7.31
C ARG A 38 -3.89 -17.57 6.86
N GLN A 39 -4.45 -16.38 6.89
CA GLN A 39 -5.81 -16.11 6.44
C GLN A 39 -5.86 -15.98 4.91
N ALA A 40 -6.97 -16.39 4.32
CA ALA A 40 -7.27 -16.08 2.93
C ALA A 40 -7.43 -14.56 2.75
N ASP A 41 -7.19 -14.04 1.55
CA ASP A 41 -7.33 -12.60 1.26
C ASP A 41 -8.74 -12.09 1.58
N SER A 42 -9.75 -12.90 1.28
CA SER A 42 -11.16 -12.60 1.58
C SER A 42 -11.48 -12.47 3.08
N GLU A 43 -10.70 -13.11 3.96
CA GLU A 43 -10.91 -13.01 5.41
C GLU A 43 -10.47 -11.65 5.98
N TRP A 44 -9.65 -10.89 5.24
CA TRP A 44 -9.27 -9.52 5.61
C TRP A 44 -10.34 -8.50 5.23
N VAL A 45 -11.18 -8.83 4.22
CA VAL A 45 -12.14 -7.90 3.62
C VAL A 45 -13.07 -7.24 4.65
N PRO A 46 -13.72 -7.95 5.60
CA PRO A 46 -14.61 -7.29 6.55
C PRO A 46 -13.92 -6.27 7.45
N ALA A 47 -12.67 -6.55 7.83
CA ALA A 47 -11.88 -5.62 8.66
C ALA A 47 -11.36 -4.44 7.84
N PHE A 48 -11.02 -4.66 6.56
CA PHE A 48 -10.58 -3.60 5.66
C PHE A 48 -11.75 -2.71 5.23
N ASP A 49 -12.93 -3.25 4.93
CA ASP A 49 -14.17 -2.49 4.69
C ASP A 49 -14.47 -1.54 5.87
N ALA A 50 -14.32 -2.04 7.11
CA ALA A 50 -14.51 -1.19 8.29
C ALA A 50 -13.50 -0.02 8.36
N VAL A 51 -12.28 -0.20 7.86
CA VAL A 51 -11.28 0.88 7.74
C VAL A 51 -11.72 1.86 6.65
N LEU A 52 -12.08 1.38 5.47
CA LEU A 52 -12.51 2.22 4.34
C LEU A 52 -13.74 3.06 4.70
N ARG A 53 -14.73 2.47 5.36
CA ARG A 53 -15.95 3.20 5.80
C ARG A 53 -15.65 4.33 6.77
N ARG A 54 -14.67 4.19 7.66
CA ARG A 54 -14.23 5.27 8.56
C ARG A 54 -13.65 6.46 7.78
N GLU A 55 -13.06 6.19 6.63
CA GLU A 55 -12.51 7.19 5.72
C GLU A 55 -13.55 7.69 4.70
N GLY A 56 -14.82 7.28 4.83
CA GLY A 56 -15.91 7.66 3.92
C GLY A 56 -15.88 6.97 2.56
N ILE A 57 -15.13 5.87 2.43
CA ILE A 57 -14.97 5.14 1.19
C ILE A 57 -15.91 3.92 1.17
N THR A 58 -16.51 3.69 0.00
CA THR A 58 -17.27 2.47 -0.30
C THR A 58 -16.60 1.75 -1.46
N ALA A 59 -16.25 0.48 -1.26
CA ALA A 59 -15.66 -0.38 -2.27
C ALA A 59 -16.44 -1.70 -2.35
N THR A 60 -16.24 -2.46 -3.42
CA THR A 60 -16.77 -3.82 -3.52
C THR A 60 -15.81 -4.81 -2.87
N ALA A 61 -16.31 -5.91 -2.34
CA ALA A 61 -15.49 -6.97 -1.75
C ALA A 61 -14.39 -7.47 -2.71
N GLY A 62 -14.66 -7.52 -4.01
CA GLY A 62 -13.67 -7.89 -5.02
C GLY A 62 -12.53 -6.88 -5.17
N GLN A 63 -12.84 -5.59 -5.09
CA GLN A 63 -11.80 -4.52 -5.09
C GLN A 63 -10.95 -4.59 -3.83
N GLU A 64 -11.60 -4.76 -2.67
CA GLU A 64 -10.92 -4.87 -1.39
C GLU A 64 -10.00 -6.09 -1.33
N GLU A 65 -10.48 -7.26 -1.79
CA GLU A 65 -9.68 -8.48 -1.85
C GLU A 65 -8.48 -8.32 -2.80
N ALA A 66 -8.66 -7.68 -3.96
CA ALA A 66 -7.57 -7.40 -4.89
C ALA A 66 -6.49 -6.51 -4.25
N VAL A 67 -6.90 -5.48 -3.51
CA VAL A 67 -6.00 -4.59 -2.77
C VAL A 67 -5.26 -5.34 -1.66
N VAL A 68 -5.96 -6.16 -0.87
CA VAL A 68 -5.34 -7.01 0.16
C VAL A 68 -4.28 -7.91 -0.46
N ARG A 69 -4.60 -8.60 -1.55
CA ARG A 69 -3.67 -9.49 -2.28
C ARG A 69 -2.40 -8.80 -2.71
N MET A 70 -2.51 -7.57 -3.23
CA MET A 70 -1.36 -6.79 -3.68
C MET A 70 -0.49 -6.28 -2.53
N MET A 71 -1.09 -5.98 -1.38
CA MET A 71 -0.44 -5.18 -0.34
C MET A 71 -0.06 -5.95 0.93
N LYS A 72 -0.66 -7.11 1.20
CA LYS A 72 -0.41 -7.87 2.45
C LYS A 72 1.05 -8.27 2.69
N LEU A 73 1.86 -8.34 1.63
CA LEU A 73 3.29 -8.67 1.72
C LEU A 73 4.21 -7.43 1.68
N LYS A 74 3.64 -6.24 1.60
CA LYS A 74 4.44 -5.00 1.53
C LYS A 74 5.14 -4.71 2.86
N VAL A 75 6.27 -4.04 2.72
CA VAL A 75 7.01 -3.47 3.84
C VAL A 75 6.61 -2.02 3.98
N ILE A 76 6.27 -1.62 5.19
CA ILE A 76 5.96 -0.22 5.53
C ILE A 76 7.12 0.41 6.29
N GLU A 77 7.30 1.70 6.11
CA GLU A 77 8.16 2.52 6.94
C GLU A 77 7.31 3.25 7.97
N TYR A 78 7.78 3.28 9.21
CA TYR A 78 7.13 4.03 10.28
C TYR A 78 8.17 4.72 11.15
N VAL A 79 7.73 5.73 11.86
CA VAL A 79 8.59 6.50 12.78
C VAL A 79 8.15 6.18 14.21
N ASP A 80 9.09 5.83 15.07
CA ASP A 80 8.81 5.59 16.48
C ASP A 80 8.60 6.90 17.27
N ALA A 81 8.22 6.79 18.53
CA ALA A 81 8.01 7.95 19.40
C ALA A 81 9.29 8.78 19.63
N GLN A 82 10.46 8.24 19.33
CA GLN A 82 11.75 8.89 19.43
C GLN A 82 12.22 9.53 18.11
N GLY A 83 11.42 9.39 17.02
CA GLY A 83 11.73 9.94 15.70
C GLY A 83 12.60 9.04 14.83
N ASN A 84 12.90 7.80 15.24
CA ASN A 84 13.70 6.87 14.45
C ASN A 84 12.84 6.20 13.38
N LYS A 85 13.40 6.05 12.17
CA LYS A 85 12.76 5.34 11.06
C LYS A 85 12.98 3.84 11.18
N HIS A 86 11.90 3.11 11.05
CA HIS A 86 11.88 1.65 11.09
C HIS A 86 11.12 1.10 9.89
N LYS A 87 11.37 -0.20 9.61
CA LYS A 87 10.63 -0.95 8.60
C LYS A 87 10.02 -2.18 9.25
N ARG A 88 8.79 -2.51 8.86
CA ARG A 88 8.14 -3.77 9.20
C ARG A 88 7.21 -4.20 8.06
N ASN A 89 6.85 -5.46 8.02
CA ASN A 89 5.79 -5.92 7.13
C ASN A 89 4.42 -5.35 7.57
N VAL A 90 3.48 -5.29 6.64
CA VAL A 90 2.06 -5.07 6.97
C VAL A 90 1.67 -6.06 8.07
N SER A 91 1.34 -5.55 9.23
CA SER A 91 1.07 -6.35 10.43
C SER A 91 -0.33 -6.14 10.99
N PHE A 92 -1.03 -5.12 10.52
CA PHE A 92 -2.40 -4.79 10.89
C PHE A 92 -3.19 -4.46 9.62
N VAL A 93 -4.48 -4.75 9.62
CA VAL A 93 -5.36 -4.39 8.50
C VAL A 93 -5.39 -2.88 8.28
N THR A 94 -5.27 -2.10 9.36
CA THR A 94 -5.17 -0.64 9.30
C THR A 94 -3.93 -0.13 8.58
N ASP A 95 -2.87 -0.93 8.46
CA ASP A 95 -1.68 -0.55 7.70
C ASP A 95 -1.96 -0.44 6.20
N LEU A 96 -3.02 -1.10 5.73
CA LEU A 96 -3.37 -1.09 4.31
C LEU A 96 -3.81 0.30 3.86
N TRP A 97 -4.56 1.05 4.66
CA TRP A 97 -5.13 2.33 4.23
C TRP A 97 -4.09 3.34 3.72
N PRO A 98 -3.04 3.70 4.45
CA PRO A 98 -2.03 4.63 3.96
C PRO A 98 -1.29 4.13 2.71
N LEU A 99 -1.22 2.81 2.51
CA LEU A 99 -0.57 2.20 1.34
C LEU A 99 -1.48 2.16 0.11
N THR A 100 -2.79 2.25 0.29
CA THR A 100 -3.78 1.92 -0.76
C THR A 100 -4.74 3.05 -1.05
N ARG A 101 -4.65 4.16 -0.34
CA ARG A 101 -5.55 5.30 -0.49
C ARG A 101 -5.72 5.72 -1.94
N PHE A 102 -4.65 5.70 -2.72
CA PHE A 102 -4.66 6.10 -4.12
C PHE A 102 -5.46 5.18 -5.06
N PHE A 103 -5.82 3.96 -4.63
CA PHE A 103 -6.75 3.10 -5.37
C PHE A 103 -8.21 3.57 -5.25
N PHE A 104 -8.52 4.37 -4.25
CA PHE A 104 -9.88 4.78 -3.90
C PHE A 104 -10.11 6.28 -4.03
N VAL A 105 -9.06 7.08 -3.82
CA VAL A 105 -9.14 8.54 -3.79
C VAL A 105 -8.00 9.12 -4.61
N ALA A 106 -8.36 9.89 -5.63
CA ALA A 106 -7.38 10.68 -6.38
C ALA A 106 -6.68 11.69 -5.44
N PRO A 107 -5.38 11.93 -5.61
CA PRO A 107 -4.69 12.94 -4.82
C PRO A 107 -5.27 14.32 -5.15
N ALA A 108 -5.70 15.06 -4.13
CA ALA A 108 -6.18 16.43 -4.30
C ALA A 108 -5.04 17.40 -4.63
N GLU A 109 -3.88 17.14 -4.03
CA GLU A 109 -2.67 17.95 -4.20
C GLU A 109 -1.44 17.03 -4.13
N PHE A 110 -0.33 17.51 -4.67
CA PHE A 110 0.98 16.87 -4.51
C PHE A 110 2.00 17.90 -4.01
N ASP A 111 2.94 17.43 -3.20
CA ASP A 111 4.00 18.28 -2.64
C ASP A 111 4.98 18.67 -3.73
N LYS A 112 4.94 19.95 -4.14
CA LYS A 112 5.84 20.52 -5.16
C LYS A 112 7.30 20.61 -4.68
N GLU A 113 7.53 20.57 -3.38
CA GLU A 113 8.88 20.58 -2.78
C GLU A 113 9.46 19.16 -2.68
N ASP A 114 8.64 18.13 -2.82
CA ASP A 114 9.14 16.75 -2.88
C ASP A 114 10.14 16.57 -4.03
N LYS A 115 11.28 15.95 -3.73
CA LYS A 115 12.39 15.78 -4.68
C LYS A 115 11.97 15.00 -5.93
N PHE A 116 11.13 13.99 -5.80
CA PHE A 116 10.65 13.20 -6.94
C PHE A 116 9.71 14.02 -7.80
N VAL A 117 8.78 14.75 -7.19
CA VAL A 117 7.84 15.63 -7.88
C VAL A 117 8.61 16.72 -8.63
N ARG A 118 9.52 17.46 -7.98
CA ARG A 118 10.34 18.50 -8.63
C ARG A 118 11.15 17.98 -9.83
N LYS A 119 11.62 16.76 -9.76
CA LYS A 119 12.38 16.13 -10.85
C LYS A 119 11.48 15.79 -12.04
N ASN A 120 10.27 15.30 -11.80
CA ASN A 120 9.42 14.70 -12.82
C ASN A 120 8.20 15.55 -13.21
N TRP A 121 7.95 16.68 -12.53
CA TRP A 121 6.88 17.61 -12.86
C TRP A 121 7.45 18.95 -13.30
N LYS A 122 7.26 19.32 -14.56
CA LYS A 122 7.75 20.55 -15.20
C LYS A 122 6.55 21.40 -15.64
N GLU A 123 6.82 22.58 -16.17
CA GLU A 123 5.78 23.52 -16.62
C GLU A 123 4.86 22.90 -17.69
N THR A 124 5.40 22.09 -18.60
CA THR A 124 4.63 21.43 -19.66
C THR A 124 3.92 20.15 -19.22
N THR A 125 4.30 19.59 -18.07
CA THR A 125 3.86 18.24 -17.66
C THR A 125 2.34 18.13 -17.50
N ALA A 126 1.67 19.18 -17.04
CA ALA A 126 0.22 19.17 -16.92
C ALA A 126 -0.46 19.02 -18.30
N GLN A 127 0.05 19.70 -19.33
CA GLN A 127 -0.45 19.57 -20.71
C GLN A 127 -0.13 18.18 -21.29
N GLU A 128 1.07 17.67 -21.04
CA GLU A 128 1.48 16.33 -21.45
C GLU A 128 0.59 15.24 -20.84
N MET A 129 0.23 15.38 -19.55
CA MET A 129 -0.68 14.45 -18.88
C MET A 129 -2.13 14.57 -19.39
N GLY A 130 -2.55 15.78 -19.83
CA GLY A 130 -3.81 15.96 -20.55
C GLY A 130 -3.85 15.16 -21.85
N GLN A 131 -2.80 15.23 -22.66
CA GLN A 131 -2.69 14.45 -23.90
C GLN A 131 -2.65 12.94 -23.62
N LEU A 132 -1.93 12.52 -22.58
CA LEU A 132 -1.94 11.13 -22.14
C LEU A 132 -3.33 10.65 -21.75
N ALA A 133 -4.11 11.49 -21.07
CA ALA A 133 -5.48 11.15 -20.68
C ALA A 133 -6.39 10.92 -21.90
N GLU A 134 -6.18 11.67 -22.99
CA GLU A 134 -6.89 11.45 -24.27
C GLU A 134 -6.53 10.09 -24.89
N VAL A 135 -5.25 9.70 -24.84
CA VAL A 135 -4.79 8.37 -25.29
C VAL A 135 -5.44 7.28 -24.44
N LEU A 136 -5.40 7.44 -23.12
CA LEU A 136 -5.96 6.45 -22.18
C LEU A 136 -7.49 6.31 -22.30
N ALA A 137 -8.19 7.36 -22.71
CA ALA A 137 -9.64 7.33 -22.93
C ALA A 137 -10.04 6.38 -24.09
N THR A 138 -9.11 6.01 -24.96
CA THR A 138 -9.35 5.09 -26.08
C THR A 138 -8.94 3.64 -25.76
N VAL A 139 -8.45 3.36 -24.54
CA VAL A 139 -7.95 2.04 -24.13
C VAL A 139 -9.07 1.24 -23.51
N ASP A 140 -9.41 0.10 -24.08
CA ASP A 140 -10.37 -0.85 -23.53
C ASP A 140 -9.70 -1.86 -22.57
N ASP A 141 -8.45 -2.24 -22.86
CA ASP A 141 -7.67 -3.17 -22.04
C ASP A 141 -6.70 -2.43 -21.12
N PHE A 142 -7.07 -2.31 -19.84
CA PHE A 142 -6.23 -1.72 -18.78
C PHE A 142 -5.23 -2.72 -18.16
N SER A 143 -4.94 -3.84 -18.84
CA SER A 143 -3.80 -4.69 -18.47
C SER A 143 -2.47 -3.95 -18.68
N VAL A 144 -1.39 -4.47 -18.06
CA VAL A 144 -0.04 -3.90 -18.23
C VAL A 144 0.35 -3.86 -19.71
N ASP A 145 0.02 -4.90 -20.47
CA ASP A 145 0.36 -5.01 -21.88
C ASP A 145 -0.51 -4.09 -22.75
N GLY A 146 -1.81 -4.00 -22.47
CA GLY A 146 -2.73 -3.07 -23.14
C GLY A 146 -2.33 -1.60 -22.93
N LEU A 147 -2.02 -1.24 -21.69
CA LEU A 147 -1.55 0.11 -21.37
C LEU A 147 -0.23 0.45 -22.05
N LYS A 148 0.74 -0.46 -22.08
CA LYS A 148 2.01 -0.26 -22.80
C LYS A 148 1.79 -0.13 -24.31
N ALA A 149 0.95 -0.99 -24.89
CA ALA A 149 0.65 -0.94 -26.31
C ALA A 149 0.04 0.41 -26.76
N ALA A 150 -0.71 1.06 -25.88
CA ALA A 150 -1.28 2.37 -26.15
C ALA A 150 -0.30 3.54 -25.86
N VAL A 151 0.43 3.46 -24.76
CA VAL A 151 1.24 4.58 -24.25
C VAL A 151 2.63 4.62 -24.89
N ASP A 152 3.28 3.48 -25.15
CA ASP A 152 4.64 3.46 -25.66
C ASP A 152 4.76 4.11 -27.06
N PRO A 153 3.86 3.85 -28.05
CA PRO A 153 3.92 4.54 -29.34
C PRO A 153 3.72 6.06 -29.23
N TRP A 154 2.82 6.49 -28.35
CA TRP A 154 2.60 7.91 -28.09
C TRP A 154 3.83 8.54 -27.44
N ALA A 155 4.44 7.86 -26.46
CA ALA A 155 5.66 8.31 -25.79
C ALA A 155 6.85 8.42 -26.75
N GLU A 156 7.01 7.46 -27.66
CA GLU A 156 8.03 7.50 -28.73
C GLU A 156 7.81 8.65 -29.69
N ALA A 157 6.57 8.84 -30.17
CA ALA A 157 6.22 9.89 -31.10
C ALA A 157 6.42 11.31 -30.52
N THR A 158 6.19 11.49 -29.23
CA THR A 158 6.33 12.78 -28.53
C THR A 158 7.71 12.98 -27.89
N GLY A 159 8.50 11.92 -27.74
CA GLY A 159 9.78 11.94 -27.02
C GLY A 159 9.61 12.05 -25.49
N LEU A 160 8.41 11.88 -24.98
CA LEU A 160 8.07 12.03 -23.57
C LEU A 160 8.30 10.73 -22.79
N ARG A 161 8.49 10.87 -21.46
CA ARG A 161 8.59 9.73 -20.51
C ARG A 161 7.51 9.85 -19.46
N PRO A 162 6.27 9.45 -19.74
CA PRO A 162 5.11 9.80 -18.96
C PRO A 162 5.00 9.08 -17.60
N TRP A 163 5.63 7.92 -17.44
CA TRP A 163 5.39 7.00 -16.31
C TRP A 163 5.54 7.62 -14.93
N ASN A 164 6.56 8.47 -14.73
CA ASN A 164 6.79 9.13 -13.44
C ASN A 164 5.79 10.26 -13.19
N ALA A 165 5.49 11.05 -14.21
CA ALA A 165 4.49 12.12 -14.11
C ALA A 165 3.10 11.53 -13.93
N TRP A 166 2.77 10.47 -14.66
CA TRP A 166 1.52 9.73 -14.48
C TRP A 166 1.37 9.18 -13.06
N ARG A 167 2.45 8.62 -12.50
CA ARG A 167 2.44 8.20 -11.08
C ARG A 167 2.11 9.35 -10.14
N ILE A 168 2.65 10.55 -10.37
CA ILE A 168 2.32 11.74 -9.57
C ILE A 168 0.82 12.06 -9.68
N CYS A 169 0.23 11.98 -10.87
CA CYS A 169 -1.20 12.18 -11.06
C CYS A 169 -2.05 11.15 -10.29
N LEU A 170 -1.62 9.88 -10.23
CA LEU A 170 -2.39 8.80 -9.59
C LEU A 170 -2.18 8.72 -8.08
N VAL A 171 -0.96 8.96 -7.62
CA VAL A 171 -0.55 8.68 -6.23
C VAL A 171 -0.27 9.98 -5.45
N GLY A 172 0.08 11.06 -6.14
CA GLY A 172 0.52 12.31 -5.52
C GLY A 172 1.98 12.29 -5.05
N ALA A 173 2.70 11.16 -5.24
CA ALA A 173 4.05 10.95 -4.73
C ALA A 173 4.88 10.03 -5.64
N GLY A 174 6.18 9.90 -5.31
CA GLY A 174 7.09 8.99 -6.00
C GLY A 174 6.96 7.52 -5.59
N GLN A 175 6.27 7.24 -4.50
CA GLN A 175 6.04 5.89 -3.96
C GLN A 175 4.54 5.63 -3.84
N GLY A 176 4.13 4.43 -4.24
CA GLY A 176 2.76 3.93 -4.14
C GLY A 176 2.77 2.41 -4.14
#